data_00e979df4f714c8f1fd6054c02209afd
#
_entry.id   00e979df4f714c8f1fd6054c02209afd
#
_cell.length_a   1.000
_cell.length_b   1.000
_cell.length_c   1.000
_cell.angle_alpha   90.00
_cell.angle_beta   90.00
_cell.angle_gamma   90.00
#
_symmetry.space_group_name_H-M   'P 1'
#
loop_
_entity.id
_entity.type
_entity.pdbx_description
1 polymer ?
#
loop_
_entity_poly.entity_id
_entity_poly.type
_entity_poly.pdbx_seq_one_letter_code
_entity_poly.pdbx_strand_id
1 'polypeptide(L)'
;MLDAHQITQLHDEATLRWHQDEAQPDSVTSAQASDALSETALAHHRANFDLWHEEDKAREPEASDSRIATVKHNIDKLNQTRNDLVEVMDRTLLDAAGPQNPVAPLHSESPGLILDRLSILALKIYHTTEEAHRASASEAHHQKNLGRLTLLEEQRNDLAACLDTLWREVLDGKRRFKLYRQMKMYNDPELNPAVYTHKAAQKTG
;
A
#
# COMPACT_ATOMS: atom_id res chain seq x y z
N MET A 1 14.97 -9.14 -9.58
CA MET A 1 14.43 -10.35 -8.87
C MET A 1 13.83 -9.84 -7.56
N LEU A 2 12.72 -10.41 -7.06
CA LEU A 2 12.13 -9.97 -5.80
C LEU A 2 13.13 -10.11 -4.65
N ASP A 3 13.35 -9.03 -3.93
CA ASP A 3 14.17 -8.91 -2.74
C ASP A 3 13.42 -8.00 -1.77
N ALA A 4 12.87 -8.58 -0.70
CA ALA A 4 12.01 -7.85 0.23
C ALA A 4 12.79 -6.76 1.00
N HIS A 5 14.08 -6.97 1.25
CA HIS A 5 14.92 -5.99 1.93
C HIS A 5 15.15 -4.75 1.04
N GLN A 6 15.47 -4.94 -0.24
CA GLN A 6 15.63 -3.82 -1.18
C GLN A 6 14.32 -3.02 -1.33
N ILE A 7 13.18 -3.71 -1.40
CA ILE A 7 11.87 -3.02 -1.48
C ILE A 7 11.56 -2.25 -0.19
N THR A 8 11.85 -2.79 1.00
CA THR A 8 11.63 -2.05 2.26
C THR A 8 12.53 -0.83 2.37
N GLN A 9 13.80 -0.91 1.94
CA GLN A 9 14.68 0.26 1.84
C GLN A 9 14.13 1.31 0.88
N LEU A 10 13.66 0.89 -0.31
CA LEU A 10 13.05 1.79 -1.29
C LEU A 10 11.84 2.53 -0.71
N HIS A 11 10.99 1.84 0.07
CA HIS A 11 9.85 2.47 0.76
C HIS A 11 10.31 3.50 1.80
N ASP A 12 11.28 3.15 2.65
CA ASP A 12 11.79 4.04 3.71
C ASP A 12 12.41 5.32 3.11
N GLU A 13 13.27 5.16 2.08
CA GLU A 13 13.91 6.28 1.40
C GLU A 13 12.89 7.19 0.68
N ALA A 14 11.90 6.59 0.03
CA ALA A 14 10.84 7.34 -0.65
C ALA A 14 9.97 8.09 0.35
N THR A 15 9.57 7.46 1.46
CA THR A 15 8.78 8.11 2.52
C THR A 15 9.51 9.32 3.08
N LEU A 16 10.78 9.16 3.45
CA LEU A 16 11.61 10.25 3.97
C LEU A 16 11.70 11.42 2.98
N ARG A 17 12.00 11.11 1.71
CA ARG A 17 12.13 12.12 0.66
C ARG A 17 10.84 12.86 0.42
N TRP A 18 9.71 12.18 0.27
CA TRP A 18 8.42 12.82 -0.01
C TRP A 18 7.97 13.76 1.09
N HIS A 19 8.25 13.47 2.37
CA HIS A 19 8.00 14.39 3.46
C HIS A 19 8.95 15.61 3.44
N GLN A 20 10.18 15.45 2.97
CA GLN A 20 11.12 16.56 2.81
C GLN A 20 10.78 17.44 1.60
N ASP A 21 10.30 16.84 0.50
CA ASP A 21 9.99 17.50 -0.77
C ASP A 21 8.59 18.12 -0.81
N GLU A 22 7.75 17.98 0.24
CA GLU A 22 6.51 18.79 0.37
C GLU A 22 6.80 20.30 0.26
N ALA A 23 8.06 20.72 0.45
CA ALA A 23 8.57 22.05 0.15
C ALA A 23 8.98 22.25 -1.33
N GLN A 24 9.14 21.20 -2.17
CA GLN A 24 9.55 21.28 -3.59
C GLN A 24 9.00 20.11 -4.43
N PRO A 25 7.83 20.24 -5.10
CA PRO A 25 7.12 19.12 -5.76
C PRO A 25 7.82 18.49 -6.99
N ASP A 26 8.86 19.09 -7.56
CA ASP A 26 9.33 18.77 -8.91
C ASP A 26 10.59 17.89 -9.00
N SER A 27 11.13 17.36 -7.90
CA SER A 27 12.43 16.68 -7.90
C SER A 27 12.41 15.15 -7.76
N VAL A 28 11.27 14.49 -7.91
CA VAL A 28 11.20 13.01 -7.89
C VAL A 28 11.81 12.45 -9.16
N THR A 29 13.14 12.33 -9.18
CA THR A 29 13.83 11.58 -10.21
C THR A 29 13.57 10.09 -10.01
N SER A 30 13.09 9.41 -11.05
CA SER A 30 12.93 7.96 -11.21
C SER A 30 14.24 7.16 -11.02
N ALA A 31 15.28 7.75 -10.47
CA ALA A 31 16.65 7.26 -10.49
C ALA A 31 16.94 6.11 -9.50
N GLN A 32 15.95 5.59 -8.77
CA GLN A 32 16.17 4.56 -7.75
C GLN A 32 15.51 3.21 -8.04
N ALA A 33 14.51 3.17 -8.92
CA ALA A 33 13.93 1.90 -9.33
C ALA A 33 14.81 1.26 -10.41
N SER A 34 15.39 0.10 -10.13
CA SER A 34 16.32 -0.58 -11.03
C SER A 34 15.64 -1.57 -11.99
N ASP A 35 14.37 -1.91 -11.74
CA ASP A 35 13.59 -2.85 -12.54
C ASP A 35 12.08 -2.54 -12.46
N ALA A 36 11.28 -3.14 -13.35
CA ALA A 36 9.84 -2.91 -13.46
C ALA A 36 9.05 -3.24 -12.18
N LEU A 37 9.50 -4.20 -11.38
CA LEU A 37 8.87 -4.50 -10.09
C LEU A 37 9.11 -3.36 -9.09
N SER A 38 10.34 -2.88 -8.98
CA SER A 38 10.71 -1.77 -8.11
C SER A 38 10.00 -0.48 -8.50
N GLU A 39 9.86 -0.19 -9.81
CA GLU A 39 9.07 0.95 -10.31
C GLU A 39 7.61 0.85 -9.91
N THR A 40 6.99 -0.34 -10.08
CA THR A 40 5.59 -0.56 -9.70
C THR A 40 5.42 -0.50 -8.18
N ALA A 41 6.34 -1.07 -7.40
CA ALA A 41 6.32 -1.02 -5.94
C ALA A 41 6.44 0.43 -5.42
N LEU A 42 7.27 1.27 -6.07
CA LEU A 42 7.40 2.68 -5.74
C LEU A 42 6.12 3.46 -6.08
N ALA A 43 5.52 3.24 -7.25
CA ALA A 43 4.25 3.85 -7.62
C ALA A 43 3.11 3.43 -6.68
N HIS A 44 3.09 2.16 -6.28
CA HIS A 44 2.16 1.63 -5.29
C HIS A 44 2.38 2.26 -3.90
N HIS A 45 3.64 2.39 -3.47
CA HIS A 45 3.97 3.06 -2.21
C HIS A 45 3.55 4.52 -2.21
N ARG A 46 3.67 5.23 -3.36
CA ARG A 46 3.16 6.59 -3.51
C ARG A 46 1.64 6.65 -3.34
N ALA A 47 0.89 5.71 -3.87
CA ALA A 47 -0.55 5.65 -3.67
C ALA A 47 -0.91 5.44 -2.18
N ASN A 48 -0.15 4.62 -1.43
CA ASN A 48 -0.33 4.44 0.01
C ASN A 48 0.05 5.70 0.80
N PHE A 49 1.12 6.40 0.41
CA PHE A 49 1.54 7.68 1.00
C PHE A 49 0.44 8.76 0.84
N ASP A 50 -0.04 8.94 -0.39
CA ASP A 50 -1.10 9.90 -0.68
C ASP A 50 -2.41 9.55 0.06
N LEU A 51 -2.74 8.24 0.14
CA LEU A 51 -3.89 7.74 0.87
C LEU A 51 -3.79 8.04 2.38
N TRP A 52 -2.61 7.88 2.97
CA TRP A 52 -2.37 8.21 4.37
C TRP A 52 -2.73 9.67 4.66
N HIS A 53 -2.23 10.60 3.84
CA HIS A 53 -2.46 12.02 4.00
C HIS A 53 -3.91 12.44 3.67
N GLU A 54 -4.58 11.78 2.73
CA GLU A 54 -6.02 12.02 2.49
C GLU A 54 -6.87 11.53 3.69
N GLU A 55 -6.50 10.41 4.30
CA GLU A 55 -7.16 9.91 5.52
C GLU A 55 -6.98 10.87 6.72
N ASP A 56 -5.85 11.57 6.83
CA ASP A 56 -5.66 12.59 7.85
C ASP A 56 -6.55 13.81 7.60
N LYS A 57 -6.68 14.27 6.35
CA LYS A 57 -7.61 15.35 5.97
C LYS A 57 -9.07 15.01 6.28
N ALA A 58 -9.46 13.73 6.21
CA ALA A 58 -10.80 13.29 6.56
C ALA A 58 -11.11 13.44 8.07
N ARG A 59 -10.08 13.56 8.90
CA ARG A 59 -10.18 13.67 10.38
C ARG A 59 -10.04 15.10 10.91
N GLU A 60 -9.92 16.10 10.04
CA GLU A 60 -9.87 17.51 10.44
C GLU A 60 -11.15 17.90 11.20
N PRO A 61 -11.09 18.40 12.45
CA PRO A 61 -12.29 18.59 13.28
C PRO A 61 -13.33 19.57 12.72
N GLU A 62 -12.90 20.52 11.88
CA GLU A 62 -13.74 21.59 11.35
C GLU A 62 -13.95 21.47 9.82
N ALA A 63 -13.68 20.29 9.24
CA ALA A 63 -13.91 20.08 7.81
C ALA A 63 -15.40 20.17 7.45
N SER A 64 -15.73 20.96 6.42
CA SER A 64 -17.09 21.02 5.90
C SER A 64 -17.49 19.70 5.23
N ASP A 65 -18.82 19.43 5.18
CA ASP A 65 -19.37 18.24 4.49
C ASP A 65 -18.89 18.13 3.04
N SER A 66 -18.80 19.27 2.33
CA SER A 66 -18.27 19.30 0.96
C SER A 66 -16.79 18.90 0.88
N ARG A 67 -15.97 19.32 1.86
CA ARG A 67 -14.55 18.92 1.94
C ARG A 67 -14.45 17.42 2.22
N ILE A 68 -15.20 16.91 3.19
CA ILE A 68 -15.25 15.47 3.51
C ILE A 68 -15.69 14.65 2.30
N ALA A 69 -16.71 15.08 1.55
CA ALA A 69 -17.12 14.40 0.33
C ALA A 69 -16.03 14.35 -0.74
N THR A 70 -15.28 15.46 -0.92
CA THR A 70 -14.14 15.53 -1.85
C THR A 70 -13.04 14.58 -1.41
N VAL A 71 -12.64 14.62 -0.14
CA VAL A 71 -11.62 13.74 0.42
C VAL A 71 -12.03 12.26 0.26
N LYS A 72 -13.29 11.93 0.52
CA LYS A 72 -13.79 10.56 0.30
C LYS A 72 -13.64 10.08 -1.13
N HIS A 73 -13.92 10.93 -2.12
CA HIS A 73 -13.70 10.59 -3.54
C HIS A 73 -12.22 10.35 -3.86
N ASN A 74 -11.33 11.17 -3.29
CA ASN A 74 -9.87 10.99 -3.45
C ASN A 74 -9.41 9.66 -2.83
N ILE A 75 -9.86 9.34 -1.61
CA ILE A 75 -9.59 8.07 -0.93
C ILE A 75 -10.05 6.89 -1.79
N ASP A 76 -11.27 6.94 -2.37
CA ASP A 76 -11.78 5.86 -3.21
C ASP A 76 -10.94 5.67 -4.48
N LYS A 77 -10.50 6.77 -5.11
CA LYS A 77 -9.62 6.74 -6.28
C LYS A 77 -8.25 6.17 -5.93
N LEU A 78 -7.63 6.62 -4.84
CA LEU A 78 -6.32 6.14 -4.39
C LEU A 78 -6.36 4.66 -4.03
N ASN A 79 -7.41 4.21 -3.34
CA ASN A 79 -7.62 2.78 -3.05
C ASN A 79 -7.77 1.94 -4.33
N GLN A 80 -8.41 2.48 -5.39
CA GLN A 80 -8.47 1.79 -6.67
C GLN A 80 -7.08 1.66 -7.29
N THR A 81 -6.34 2.79 -7.40
CA THR A 81 -4.97 2.82 -7.92
C THR A 81 -4.06 1.84 -7.16
N ARG A 82 -4.12 1.84 -5.83
CA ARG A 82 -3.39 0.91 -4.97
C ARG A 82 -3.65 -0.55 -5.33
N ASN A 83 -4.93 -0.93 -5.46
CA ASN A 83 -5.31 -2.31 -5.80
C ASN A 83 -4.86 -2.69 -7.22
N ASP A 84 -5.00 -1.79 -8.19
CA ASP A 84 -4.57 -2.03 -9.57
C ASP A 84 -3.05 -2.27 -9.63
N LEU A 85 -2.27 -1.52 -8.86
CA LEU A 85 -0.82 -1.69 -8.78
C LEU A 85 -0.41 -2.99 -8.06
N VAL A 86 -1.17 -3.46 -7.05
CA VAL A 86 -0.98 -4.81 -6.47
C VAL A 86 -1.16 -5.88 -7.54
N GLU A 87 -2.21 -5.78 -8.37
CA GLU A 87 -2.43 -6.73 -9.46
C GLU A 87 -1.30 -6.69 -10.52
N VAL A 88 -0.72 -5.51 -10.79
CA VAL A 88 0.43 -5.37 -11.70
C VAL A 88 1.67 -6.04 -11.10
N MET A 89 1.97 -5.82 -9.82
CA MET A 89 3.09 -6.49 -9.13
C MET A 89 2.95 -8.01 -9.17
N ASP A 90 1.75 -8.52 -8.86
CA ASP A 90 1.50 -9.96 -8.89
C ASP A 90 1.63 -10.56 -10.30
N ARG A 91 1.20 -9.84 -11.33
CA ARG A 91 1.37 -10.27 -12.72
C ARG A 91 2.85 -10.33 -13.10
N THR A 92 3.60 -9.28 -12.78
CA THR A 92 5.06 -9.23 -13.01
C THR A 92 5.77 -10.41 -12.34
N LEU A 93 5.36 -10.75 -11.10
CA LEU A 93 5.94 -11.87 -10.37
C LEU A 93 5.50 -13.23 -10.90
N LEU A 94 4.25 -13.37 -11.39
CA LEU A 94 3.80 -14.59 -12.08
C LEU A 94 4.58 -14.82 -13.37
N ASP A 95 4.79 -13.77 -14.15
CA ASP A 95 5.58 -13.84 -15.38
C ASP A 95 7.04 -14.22 -15.09
N ALA A 96 7.63 -13.66 -14.03
CA ALA A 96 8.99 -13.96 -13.60
C ALA A 96 9.14 -15.38 -13.03
N ALA A 97 8.12 -15.90 -12.34
CA ALA A 97 8.12 -17.28 -11.82
C ALA A 97 7.93 -18.33 -12.93
N GLY A 98 7.32 -17.94 -14.06
CA GLY A 98 6.93 -18.87 -15.10
C GLY A 98 5.84 -19.89 -14.66
N PRO A 99 5.73 -21.03 -15.33
CA PRO A 99 4.73 -22.05 -15.00
C PRO A 99 4.91 -22.60 -13.60
N GLN A 100 3.94 -22.36 -12.70
CA GLN A 100 3.97 -22.89 -11.35
C GLN A 100 3.54 -24.35 -11.29
N ASN A 101 4.08 -25.10 -10.32
CA ASN A 101 3.70 -26.48 -10.04
C ASN A 101 2.21 -26.55 -9.60
N PRO A 102 1.30 -27.16 -10.39
CA PRO A 102 -0.13 -27.14 -10.11
C PRO A 102 -0.54 -27.93 -8.86
N VAL A 103 0.31 -28.85 -8.41
CA VAL A 103 0.06 -29.67 -7.21
C VAL A 103 0.70 -29.07 -5.94
N ALA A 104 1.53 -28.05 -6.08
CA ALA A 104 2.10 -27.35 -4.92
C ALA A 104 0.98 -26.69 -4.08
N PRO A 105 1.11 -26.65 -2.74
CA PRO A 105 0.18 -25.95 -1.88
C PRO A 105 0.02 -24.50 -2.28
N LEU A 106 -1.24 -24.02 -2.35
CA LEU A 106 -1.56 -22.63 -2.64
C LEU A 106 -1.31 -21.77 -1.40
N HIS A 107 -0.61 -20.65 -1.59
CA HIS A 107 -0.54 -19.59 -0.57
C HIS A 107 -1.77 -18.69 -0.67
N SER A 108 -2.37 -18.33 0.44
CA SER A 108 -3.62 -17.55 0.48
C SER A 108 -3.42 -16.06 0.16
N GLU A 109 -2.23 -15.54 0.41
CA GLU A 109 -1.85 -14.15 0.16
C GLU A 109 -0.85 -14.14 -1.00
N SER A 110 -1.04 -13.24 -1.96
CA SER A 110 -0.08 -13.08 -3.06
C SER A 110 1.11 -12.23 -2.64
N PRO A 111 2.28 -12.34 -3.31
CA PRO A 111 3.42 -11.47 -3.03
C PRO A 111 3.10 -9.98 -3.10
N GLY A 112 2.27 -9.54 -4.06
CA GLY A 112 1.84 -8.15 -4.18
C GLY A 112 1.04 -7.65 -2.97
N LEU A 113 0.18 -8.50 -2.37
CA LEU A 113 -0.52 -8.19 -1.13
C LEU A 113 0.44 -8.07 0.06
N ILE A 114 1.49 -8.87 0.10
CA ILE A 114 2.53 -8.77 1.14
C ILE A 114 3.33 -7.48 0.96
N LEU A 115 3.69 -7.12 -0.28
CA LEU A 115 4.36 -5.84 -0.60
C LEU A 115 3.49 -4.64 -0.20
N ASP A 116 2.17 -4.70 -0.38
CA ASP A 116 1.24 -3.67 0.08
C ASP A 116 1.30 -3.50 1.60
N ARG A 117 1.32 -4.56 2.36
CA ARG A 117 1.46 -4.52 3.82
C ARG A 117 2.81 -3.96 4.25
N LEU A 118 3.91 -4.30 3.57
CA LEU A 118 5.24 -3.74 3.81
C LEU A 118 5.27 -2.23 3.56
N SER A 119 4.62 -1.76 2.49
CA SER A 119 4.46 -0.33 2.20
C SER A 119 3.74 0.41 3.33
N ILE A 120 2.64 -0.13 3.84
CA ILE A 120 1.91 0.46 4.98
C ILE A 120 2.75 0.45 6.26
N LEU A 121 3.56 -0.59 6.50
CA LEU A 121 4.45 -0.65 7.65
C LEU A 121 5.54 0.42 7.58
N ALA A 122 6.09 0.72 6.40
CA ALA A 122 7.05 1.80 6.22
C ALA A 122 6.47 3.17 6.67
N LEU A 123 5.24 3.49 6.22
CA LEU A 123 4.55 4.72 6.65
C LEU A 123 4.29 4.74 8.17
N LYS A 124 3.82 3.63 8.73
CA LYS A 124 3.58 3.52 10.18
C LYS A 124 4.87 3.70 10.99
N ILE A 125 5.98 3.12 10.54
CA ILE A 125 7.29 3.26 11.19
C ILE A 125 7.73 4.70 11.14
N TYR A 126 7.65 5.36 9.97
CA TYR A 126 8.02 6.75 9.81
C TYR A 126 7.25 7.67 10.79
N HIS A 127 5.92 7.66 10.73
CA HIS A 127 5.10 8.52 11.58
C HIS A 127 5.18 8.16 13.08
N THR A 128 5.40 6.89 13.42
CA THR A 128 5.63 6.50 14.82
C THR A 128 6.99 7.01 15.31
N THR A 129 8.00 7.05 14.42
CA THR A 129 9.32 7.63 14.72
C THR A 129 9.21 9.14 14.99
N GLU A 130 8.45 9.88 14.15
CA GLU A 130 8.18 11.29 14.40
C GLU A 130 7.53 11.52 15.78
N GLU A 131 6.50 10.73 16.12
CA GLU A 131 5.81 10.82 17.40
C GLU A 131 6.70 10.40 18.59
N ALA A 132 7.60 9.45 18.41
CA ALA A 132 8.57 9.05 19.43
C ALA A 132 9.59 10.15 19.74
N HIS A 133 9.80 11.10 18.82
CA HIS A 133 10.78 12.18 18.97
C HIS A 133 10.16 13.59 18.98
N ARG A 134 8.83 13.71 18.99
CA ARG A 134 8.13 14.99 18.96
C ARG A 134 8.43 15.84 20.20
N ALA A 135 9.15 16.96 20.02
CA ALA A 135 9.67 17.79 21.10
C ALA A 135 8.59 18.31 22.08
N SER A 136 7.34 18.47 21.62
CA SER A 136 6.23 18.95 22.44
C SER A 136 5.50 17.86 23.24
N ALA A 137 5.88 16.60 23.08
CA ALA A 137 5.22 15.47 23.73
C ALA A 137 5.80 15.17 25.12
N SER A 138 5.02 14.46 25.95
CA SER A 138 5.47 14.01 27.27
C SER A 138 6.40 12.79 27.15
N GLU A 139 7.24 12.58 28.18
CA GLU A 139 8.09 11.38 28.25
C GLU A 139 7.30 10.08 28.16
N ALA A 140 6.11 10.01 28.79
CA ALA A 140 5.24 8.85 28.68
C ALA A 140 4.76 8.60 27.24
N HIS A 141 4.54 9.67 26.45
CA HIS A 141 4.22 9.55 25.03
C HIS A 141 5.40 9.01 24.21
N HIS A 142 6.61 9.51 24.45
CA HIS A 142 7.84 9.04 23.81
C HIS A 142 8.04 7.55 24.08
N GLN A 143 8.03 7.12 25.34
CA GLN A 143 8.21 5.70 25.72
C GLN A 143 7.16 4.78 25.09
N LYS A 144 5.89 5.22 25.06
CA LYS A 144 4.82 4.48 24.39
C LYS A 144 5.09 4.28 22.90
N ASN A 145 5.55 5.33 22.20
CA ASN A 145 5.82 5.25 20.77
C ASN A 145 7.12 4.52 20.46
N LEU A 146 8.14 4.57 21.29
CA LEU A 146 9.33 3.73 21.19
C LEU A 146 8.97 2.23 21.27
N GLY A 147 8.10 1.86 22.24
CA GLY A 147 7.61 0.47 22.30
C GLY A 147 6.80 0.04 21.08
N ARG A 148 5.99 0.94 20.49
CA ARG A 148 5.28 0.68 19.23
C ARG A 148 6.23 0.52 18.05
N LEU A 149 7.26 1.37 17.99
CA LEU A 149 8.26 1.33 16.92
C LEU A 149 8.96 -0.04 16.89
N THR A 150 9.40 -0.54 18.04
CA THR A 150 10.01 -1.87 18.15
C THR A 150 9.11 -2.97 17.59
N LEU A 151 7.81 -2.94 17.92
CA LEU A 151 6.85 -3.93 17.42
C LEU A 151 6.59 -3.80 15.91
N LEU A 152 6.55 -2.57 15.38
CA LEU A 152 6.36 -2.35 13.95
C LEU A 152 7.56 -2.82 13.13
N GLU A 153 8.78 -2.58 13.63
CA GLU A 153 10.02 -3.06 13.02
C GLU A 153 10.10 -4.59 13.03
N GLU A 154 9.76 -5.23 14.15
CA GLU A 154 9.65 -6.70 14.23
C GLU A 154 8.66 -7.24 13.19
N GLN A 155 7.43 -6.69 13.13
CA GLN A 155 6.41 -7.09 12.16
C GLN A 155 6.88 -6.93 10.71
N ARG A 156 7.59 -5.84 10.40
CA ARG A 156 8.15 -5.60 9.07
C ARG A 156 9.20 -6.64 8.71
N ASN A 157 10.13 -6.92 9.63
CA ASN A 157 11.21 -7.86 9.40
C ASN A 157 10.67 -9.29 9.21
N ASP A 158 9.70 -9.71 10.03
CA ASP A 158 9.03 -11.00 9.91
C ASP A 158 8.32 -11.12 8.56
N LEU A 159 7.57 -10.10 8.17
CA LEU A 159 6.82 -10.11 6.91
C LEU A 159 7.75 -10.12 5.68
N ALA A 160 8.86 -9.38 5.72
CA ALA A 160 9.87 -9.39 4.68
C ALA A 160 10.53 -10.77 4.54
N ALA A 161 10.91 -11.40 5.66
CA ALA A 161 11.49 -12.74 5.66
C ALA A 161 10.49 -13.80 5.15
N CYS A 162 9.20 -13.68 5.50
CA CYS A 162 8.14 -14.52 4.97
C CYS A 162 7.96 -14.35 3.45
N LEU A 163 8.04 -13.13 2.93
CA LEU A 163 7.95 -12.85 1.51
C LEU A 163 9.12 -13.48 0.73
N ASP A 164 10.36 -13.31 1.21
CA ASP A 164 11.53 -13.91 0.59
C ASP A 164 11.47 -15.45 0.63
N THR A 165 10.93 -16.01 1.69
CA THR A 165 10.72 -17.45 1.80
C THR A 165 9.66 -17.93 0.82
N LEU A 166 8.50 -17.25 0.75
CA LEU A 166 7.45 -17.56 -0.22
C LEU A 166 7.99 -17.51 -1.65
N TRP A 167 8.74 -16.47 -1.98
CA TRP A 167 9.28 -16.31 -3.32
C TRP A 167 10.24 -17.44 -3.70
N ARG A 168 11.16 -17.81 -2.81
CA ARG A 168 12.05 -18.97 -3.02
C ARG A 168 11.25 -20.28 -3.19
N GLU A 169 10.25 -20.52 -2.35
CA GLU A 169 9.38 -21.71 -2.46
C GLU A 169 8.61 -21.75 -3.79
N VAL A 170 8.20 -20.58 -4.31
CA VAL A 170 7.53 -20.50 -5.62
C VAL A 170 8.51 -20.89 -6.73
N LEU A 171 9.71 -20.32 -6.74
CA LEU A 171 10.75 -20.64 -7.73
C LEU A 171 11.18 -22.11 -7.67
N ASP A 172 11.21 -22.70 -6.49
CA ASP A 172 11.51 -24.13 -6.25
C ASP A 172 10.33 -25.06 -6.59
N GLY A 173 9.16 -24.53 -6.96
CA GLY A 173 7.93 -25.32 -7.21
C GLY A 173 7.33 -25.96 -5.95
N LYS A 174 7.71 -25.50 -4.74
CA LYS A 174 7.22 -25.98 -3.45
C LYS A 174 5.97 -25.25 -2.97
N ARG A 175 5.70 -24.09 -3.50
CA ARG A 175 4.55 -23.23 -3.21
C ARG A 175 4.04 -22.62 -4.50
N ARG A 176 2.76 -22.22 -4.54
CA ARG A 176 2.20 -21.42 -5.62
C ARG A 176 1.29 -20.33 -5.06
N PHE A 177 1.11 -19.26 -5.84
CA PHE A 177 0.13 -18.22 -5.58
C PHE A 177 -0.71 -17.94 -6.83
N LYS A 178 -1.77 -17.19 -6.68
CA LYS A 178 -2.66 -16.79 -7.78
C LYS A 178 -2.86 -15.29 -7.77
N LEU A 179 -3.10 -14.73 -8.93
CA LEU A 179 -3.61 -13.38 -9.06
C LEU A 179 -5.10 -13.38 -8.69
N TYR A 180 -5.45 -12.63 -7.65
CA TYR A 180 -6.85 -12.39 -7.25
C TYR A 180 -7.23 -10.96 -7.59
N ARG A 181 -8.24 -10.80 -8.46
CA ARG A 181 -8.76 -9.49 -8.80
C ARG A 181 -9.66 -8.96 -7.70
N GLN A 182 -9.49 -7.68 -7.39
CA GLN A 182 -10.34 -6.95 -6.45
C GLN A 182 -11.63 -6.51 -7.17
N MET A 183 -12.65 -7.38 -7.19
CA MET A 183 -13.94 -7.08 -7.83
C MET A 183 -14.78 -6.18 -6.92
N LYS A 184 -14.56 -4.86 -6.99
CA LYS A 184 -15.29 -3.87 -6.17
C LYS A 184 -16.70 -3.61 -6.72
N MET A 185 -17.69 -4.36 -6.26
CA MET A 185 -19.08 -4.28 -6.70
C MET A 185 -19.73 -2.93 -6.39
N TYR A 186 -19.34 -2.25 -5.31
CA TYR A 186 -19.93 -0.97 -4.91
C TYR A 186 -19.56 0.21 -5.83
N ASN A 187 -18.48 0.10 -6.61
CA ASN A 187 -18.09 1.09 -7.61
C ASN A 187 -18.74 0.82 -8.98
N ASP A 188 -19.33 -0.35 -9.18
CA ASP A 188 -19.97 -0.71 -10.44
C ASP A 188 -21.40 -0.17 -10.48
N PRO A 189 -21.73 0.72 -11.46
CA PRO A 189 -23.07 1.30 -11.58
C PRO A 189 -24.18 0.29 -11.84
N GLU A 190 -23.86 -0.92 -12.31
CA GLU A 190 -24.83 -1.97 -12.59
C GLU A 190 -25.02 -2.93 -11.40
N LEU A 191 -24.05 -2.98 -10.49
CA LEU A 191 -24.05 -3.89 -9.34
C LEU A 191 -24.41 -3.20 -8.02
N ASN A 192 -24.29 -1.85 -7.94
CA ASN A 192 -24.60 -1.11 -6.73
C ASN A 192 -26.05 -0.58 -6.74
N PRO A 193 -26.97 -1.10 -5.88
CA PRO A 193 -28.36 -0.64 -5.81
C PRO A 193 -28.51 0.85 -5.57
N ALA A 194 -27.63 1.47 -4.77
CA ALA A 194 -27.66 2.91 -4.52
C ALA A 194 -27.40 3.75 -5.78
N VAL A 195 -26.73 3.19 -6.78
CA VAL A 195 -26.40 3.88 -8.05
C VAL A 195 -27.48 3.62 -9.11
N TYR A 196 -27.90 2.36 -9.32
CA TYR A 196 -28.88 2.07 -10.38
C TYR A 196 -30.31 2.49 -10.04
N THR A 197 -30.73 2.50 -8.77
CA THR A 197 -32.05 3.01 -8.37
C THR A 197 -32.15 4.52 -8.59
N HIS A 198 -31.09 5.30 -8.38
CA HIS A 198 -31.10 6.74 -8.71
C HIS A 198 -31.25 7.01 -10.21
N LYS A 199 -30.57 6.19 -11.07
CA LYS A 199 -30.72 6.33 -12.54
C LYS A 199 -32.11 5.98 -13.03
N ALA A 200 -32.82 5.04 -12.39
CA ALA A 200 -34.19 4.69 -12.71
C ALA A 200 -35.18 5.83 -12.35
N ALA A 201 -34.99 6.46 -11.20
CA ALA A 201 -35.84 7.58 -10.75
C ALA A 201 -35.68 8.84 -11.63
N GLN A 202 -34.49 9.11 -12.18
CA GLN A 202 -34.26 10.25 -13.10
C GLN A 202 -34.79 10.04 -14.52
N LYS A 203 -35.10 8.81 -14.93
CA LYS A 203 -35.68 8.51 -16.26
C LYS A 203 -37.21 8.53 -16.26
N THR A 204 -37.86 8.60 -15.11
CA THR A 204 -39.32 8.59 -14.93
C THR A 204 -39.88 9.94 -14.49
N GLY A 205 -39.11 10.98 -14.37
CA GLY A 205 -39.50 12.38 -14.12
C GLY A 205 -39.16 13.25 -15.31
#